data_0ba1715a3525899ffb558a7adad34d66
#
_entry.id   0ba1715a3525899ffb558a7adad34d66
#
_cell.length_a   1.000
_cell.length_b   1.000
_cell.length_c   1.000
_cell.angle_alpha   90.00
_cell.angle_beta   90.00
_cell.angle_gamma   90.00
#
_symmetry.space_group_name_H-M   'P 1'
#
loop_
_entity.id
_entity.type
_entity.pdbx_description
1 polymer ?
#
loop_
_entity_poly.entity_id
_entity_poly.type
_entity_poly.pdbx_seq_one_letter_code
_entity_poly.pdbx_strand_id
1 'polypeptide(L)'
;MVSVAVIVVALLLEAGILKYVNDANAYRISKVLLDRVVTVLDKNDQSEEELIGSLKDDYIVRAKAVSYIVDAKPQVENDVDELQKIAMLMSVDEIHLFDETGRITSGSVPKYFGYSFDSGVQMSYFKPMLTDKSLTMCQDVTPNTSEGKAMMYAITWNEAGTMMVQVGLKPQRLLDELKQNEISTVVSDMPVYKGMEIYVADADTGLISGATDCDKIGKNINNLGIPTDIKESDKPTVRQVSVSGSGCRCVIRRDDKYIVAVTIERSFYMTSSVVAILVVGIYLVLASCCMMHLFSKVMKEKYEKEKLLYTSNTDELTGCLNRHAYETDINK
;
A
#
# COMPACT_ATOMS: atom_id res chain seq x y z
N MET A 1 -40.70 26.62 -22.85
CA MET A 1 -39.81 25.61 -23.49
C MET A 1 -38.33 25.95 -23.37
N VAL A 2 -37.89 27.18 -23.71
CA VAL A 2 -36.48 27.61 -23.66
C VAL A 2 -35.86 27.46 -22.28
N SER A 3 -36.56 27.90 -21.19
CA SER A 3 -36.06 27.83 -19.82
C SER A 3 -35.79 26.37 -19.35
N VAL A 4 -36.67 25.44 -19.72
CA VAL A 4 -36.50 24.00 -19.38
C VAL A 4 -35.28 23.42 -20.10
N ALA A 5 -35.09 23.76 -21.37
CA ALA A 5 -33.92 23.28 -22.13
C ALA A 5 -32.59 23.80 -21.53
N VAL A 6 -32.55 25.06 -21.09
CA VAL A 6 -31.38 25.66 -20.44
C VAL A 6 -31.07 24.96 -19.11
N ILE A 7 -32.09 24.68 -18.29
CA ILE A 7 -31.90 23.95 -17.01
C ILE A 7 -31.37 22.55 -17.26
N VAL A 8 -31.93 21.81 -18.23
CA VAL A 8 -31.43 20.46 -18.57
C VAL A 8 -29.98 20.49 -19.04
N VAL A 9 -29.60 21.43 -19.90
CA VAL A 9 -28.21 21.57 -20.36
C VAL A 9 -27.28 21.91 -19.21
N ALA A 10 -27.68 22.83 -18.31
CA ALA A 10 -26.89 23.16 -17.12
C ALA A 10 -26.64 21.96 -16.22
N LEU A 11 -27.69 21.15 -15.94
CA LEU A 11 -27.57 19.94 -15.12
C LEU A 11 -26.70 18.86 -15.79
N LEU A 12 -26.76 18.71 -17.10
CA LEU A 12 -25.88 17.78 -17.84
C LEU A 12 -24.43 18.20 -17.77
N LEU A 13 -24.15 19.50 -17.92
CA LEU A 13 -22.80 20.05 -17.77
C LEU A 13 -22.27 19.86 -16.37
N GLU A 14 -23.09 20.16 -15.34
CA GLU A 14 -22.73 19.93 -13.95
C GLU A 14 -22.41 18.47 -13.68
N ALA A 15 -23.26 17.54 -14.11
CA ALA A 15 -23.01 16.10 -13.98
C ALA A 15 -21.69 15.66 -14.64
N GLY A 16 -21.40 16.22 -15.81
CA GLY A 16 -20.12 15.96 -16.51
C GLY A 16 -18.91 16.48 -15.73
N ILE A 17 -19.00 17.70 -15.21
CA ILE A 17 -17.92 18.31 -14.41
C ILE A 17 -17.72 17.54 -13.11
N LEU A 18 -18.80 17.24 -12.36
CA LEU A 18 -18.71 16.46 -11.12
C LEU A 18 -18.10 15.08 -11.34
N LYS A 19 -18.51 14.39 -12.42
CA LYS A 19 -17.92 13.11 -12.78
C LYS A 19 -16.42 13.25 -13.04
N TYR A 20 -16.00 14.23 -13.83
CA TYR A 20 -14.58 14.46 -14.14
C TYR A 20 -13.78 14.78 -12.87
N VAL A 21 -14.26 15.67 -12.01
CA VAL A 21 -13.59 16.06 -10.76
C VAL A 21 -13.47 14.85 -9.81
N ASN A 22 -14.56 14.08 -9.64
CA ASN A 22 -14.55 12.90 -8.78
C ASN A 22 -13.61 11.83 -9.31
N ASP A 23 -13.60 11.58 -10.62
CA ASP A 23 -12.70 10.63 -11.24
C ASP A 23 -11.22 11.04 -11.07
N ALA A 24 -10.92 12.34 -11.23
CA ALA A 24 -9.57 12.86 -11.03
C ALA A 24 -9.14 12.78 -9.56
N ASN A 25 -10.03 13.11 -8.61
CA ASN A 25 -9.75 13.01 -7.18
C ASN A 25 -9.57 11.56 -6.74
N ALA A 26 -10.45 10.66 -7.18
CA ALA A 26 -10.34 9.23 -6.87
C ALA A 26 -9.00 8.66 -7.37
N TYR A 27 -8.59 9.00 -8.60
CA TYR A 27 -7.30 8.61 -9.13
C TYR A 27 -6.14 9.15 -8.29
N ARG A 28 -6.16 10.45 -7.97
CA ARG A 28 -5.10 11.09 -7.19
C ARG A 28 -4.93 10.45 -5.81
N ILE A 29 -6.05 10.24 -5.10
CA ILE A 29 -6.02 9.62 -3.76
C ILE A 29 -5.51 8.18 -3.85
N SER A 30 -6.06 7.38 -4.79
CA SER A 30 -5.62 6.00 -4.99
C SER A 30 -4.15 5.90 -5.36
N LYS A 31 -3.65 6.82 -6.21
CA LYS A 31 -2.24 6.87 -6.59
C LYS A 31 -1.35 7.20 -5.39
N VAL A 32 -1.72 8.19 -4.56
CA VAL A 32 -0.94 8.55 -3.36
C VAL A 32 -0.88 7.37 -2.38
N LEU A 33 -1.99 6.66 -2.17
CA LEU A 33 -2.02 5.47 -1.32
C LEU A 33 -1.14 4.35 -1.91
N LEU A 34 -1.26 4.09 -3.21
CA LEU A 34 -0.45 3.09 -3.89
C LEU A 34 1.04 3.40 -3.79
N ASP A 35 1.45 4.64 -4.10
CA ASP A 35 2.85 5.07 -3.99
C ASP A 35 3.35 4.93 -2.54
N ARG A 36 2.50 5.22 -1.54
CA ARG A 36 2.83 5.03 -0.13
C ARG A 36 3.03 3.56 0.22
N VAL A 37 2.14 2.66 -0.24
CA VAL A 37 2.27 1.21 -0.01
C VAL A 37 3.59 0.72 -0.58
N VAL A 38 3.87 1.03 -1.85
CA VAL A 38 5.12 0.62 -2.51
C VAL A 38 6.33 1.12 -1.73
N THR A 39 6.35 2.41 -1.37
CA THR A 39 7.47 2.98 -0.58
C THR A 39 7.67 2.28 0.77
N VAL A 40 6.59 1.86 1.43
CA VAL A 40 6.69 1.14 2.70
C VAL A 40 7.21 -0.27 2.48
N LEU A 41 6.76 -0.97 1.43
CA LEU A 41 7.26 -2.31 1.09
C LEU A 41 8.75 -2.27 0.74
N ASP A 42 9.17 -1.34 -0.12
CA ASP A 42 10.58 -1.16 -0.49
C ASP A 42 11.46 -0.86 0.74
N LYS A 43 10.98 -0.01 1.64
CA LYS A 43 11.69 0.33 2.87
C LYS A 43 11.79 -0.85 3.83
N ASN A 44 10.74 -1.67 3.93
CA ASN A 44 10.76 -2.87 4.78
C ASN A 44 11.77 -3.87 4.24
N ASP A 45 11.78 -4.15 2.94
CA ASP A 45 12.74 -5.04 2.28
C ASP A 45 14.18 -4.56 2.54
N GLN A 46 14.46 -3.28 2.34
CA GLN A 46 15.79 -2.70 2.60
C GLN A 46 16.19 -2.81 4.09
N SER A 47 15.27 -2.50 5.01
CA SER A 47 15.55 -2.59 6.45
C SER A 47 15.83 -4.01 6.90
N GLU A 48 15.15 -5.00 6.30
CA GLU A 48 15.39 -6.42 6.55
C GLU A 48 16.80 -6.84 6.08
N GLU A 49 17.18 -6.47 4.87
CA GLU A 49 18.52 -6.76 4.32
C GLU A 49 19.64 -6.13 5.18
N GLU A 50 19.47 -4.88 5.58
CA GLU A 50 20.42 -4.16 6.45
C GLU A 50 20.54 -4.84 7.83
N LEU A 51 19.43 -5.28 8.41
CA LEU A 51 19.41 -5.98 9.69
C LEU A 51 20.10 -7.34 9.58
N ILE A 52 19.78 -8.13 8.55
CA ILE A 52 20.42 -9.44 8.31
C ILE A 52 21.92 -9.26 8.14
N GLY A 53 22.36 -8.27 7.34
CA GLY A 53 23.77 -7.95 7.15
C GLY A 53 24.47 -7.63 8.47
N SER A 54 23.89 -6.72 9.26
CA SER A 54 24.41 -6.32 10.57
C SER A 54 24.51 -7.49 11.56
N LEU A 55 23.50 -8.38 11.58
CA LEU A 55 23.51 -9.56 12.43
C LEU A 55 24.58 -10.57 12.00
N LYS A 56 24.77 -10.79 10.69
CA LYS A 56 25.84 -11.66 10.17
C LYS A 56 27.20 -11.17 10.60
N ASP A 57 27.47 -9.87 10.48
CA ASP A 57 28.74 -9.26 10.88
C ASP A 57 28.97 -9.44 12.39
N ASP A 58 27.97 -9.14 13.23
CA ASP A 58 28.06 -9.32 14.67
C ASP A 58 28.31 -10.78 15.06
N TYR A 59 27.65 -11.73 14.40
CA TYR A 59 27.83 -13.15 14.70
C TYR A 59 29.22 -13.67 14.26
N ILE A 60 29.78 -13.17 13.16
CA ILE A 60 31.16 -13.44 12.76
C ILE A 60 32.14 -12.92 13.80
N VAL A 61 31.91 -11.70 14.33
CA VAL A 61 32.74 -11.12 15.40
C VAL A 61 32.69 -12.01 16.65
N ARG A 62 31.52 -12.51 17.04
CA ARG A 62 31.40 -13.44 18.18
C ARG A 62 32.10 -14.76 17.93
N ALA A 63 31.99 -15.34 16.73
CA ALA A 63 32.75 -16.55 16.36
C ALA A 63 34.28 -16.36 16.49
N LYS A 64 34.80 -15.23 16.00
CA LYS A 64 36.19 -14.86 16.14
C LYS A 64 36.61 -14.65 17.61
N ALA A 65 35.77 -14.02 18.42
CA ALA A 65 36.05 -13.83 19.84
C ALA A 65 36.08 -15.17 20.61
N VAL A 66 35.15 -16.09 20.32
CA VAL A 66 35.16 -17.44 20.88
C VAL A 66 36.41 -18.20 20.44
N SER A 67 36.76 -18.10 19.15
CA SER A 67 38.00 -18.71 18.62
C SER A 67 39.25 -18.23 19.36
N TYR A 68 39.37 -16.91 19.58
CA TYR A 68 40.46 -16.33 20.34
C TYR A 68 40.50 -16.83 21.79
N ILE A 69 39.33 -16.97 22.46
CA ILE A 69 39.25 -17.50 23.84
C ILE A 69 39.73 -18.95 23.89
N VAL A 70 39.31 -19.78 22.94
CA VAL A 70 39.69 -21.21 22.89
C VAL A 70 41.19 -21.35 22.59
N ASP A 71 41.73 -20.56 21.67
CA ASP A 71 43.18 -20.56 21.37
C ASP A 71 43.99 -20.11 22.60
N ALA A 72 43.52 -19.10 23.33
CA ALA A 72 44.20 -18.60 24.55
C ALA A 72 44.11 -19.57 25.74
N LYS A 73 43.12 -20.46 25.76
CA LYS A 73 42.87 -21.45 26.83
C LYS A 73 42.56 -22.83 26.27
N PRO A 74 43.52 -23.56 25.74
CA PRO A 74 43.28 -24.84 25.08
C PRO A 74 42.55 -25.91 25.93
N GLN A 75 42.68 -25.81 27.26
CA GLN A 75 41.97 -26.73 28.15
C GLN A 75 40.43 -26.62 28.05
N VAL A 76 39.92 -25.51 27.54
CA VAL A 76 38.47 -25.27 27.37
C VAL A 76 37.90 -26.08 26.21
N GLU A 77 38.72 -26.45 25.26
CA GLU A 77 38.29 -27.20 24.05
C GLU A 77 37.45 -28.45 24.39
N ASN A 78 37.84 -29.17 25.44
CA ASN A 78 37.16 -30.40 25.86
C ASN A 78 36.30 -30.26 27.12
N ASP A 79 36.05 -29.03 27.56
CA ASP A 79 35.23 -28.71 28.74
C ASP A 79 33.86 -28.12 28.34
N VAL A 80 32.86 -28.98 28.33
CA VAL A 80 31.48 -28.60 27.95
C VAL A 80 30.94 -27.49 28.84
N ASP A 81 31.16 -27.59 30.17
CA ASP A 81 30.63 -26.63 31.14
C ASP A 81 31.26 -25.24 30.95
N GLU A 82 32.57 -25.21 30.63
CA GLU A 82 33.27 -23.96 30.38
C GLU A 82 32.85 -23.38 29.02
N LEU A 83 32.67 -24.18 27.99
CA LEU A 83 32.11 -23.72 26.69
C LEU A 83 30.69 -23.20 26.83
N GLN A 84 29.88 -23.76 27.71
CA GLN A 84 28.53 -23.20 28.01
C GLN A 84 28.63 -21.84 28.71
N LYS A 85 29.56 -21.64 29.64
CA LYS A 85 29.78 -20.33 30.25
C LYS A 85 30.27 -19.31 29.22
N ILE A 86 31.17 -19.69 28.32
CA ILE A 86 31.61 -18.81 27.22
C ILE A 86 30.45 -18.48 26.32
N ALA A 87 29.58 -19.43 25.98
CA ALA A 87 28.37 -19.18 25.19
C ALA A 87 27.48 -18.13 25.85
N MET A 88 27.24 -18.25 27.15
CA MET A 88 26.47 -17.25 27.91
C MET A 88 27.15 -15.88 27.91
N LEU A 89 28.47 -15.82 28.13
CA LEU A 89 29.23 -14.54 28.13
C LEU A 89 29.18 -13.85 26.76
N MET A 90 29.26 -14.62 25.69
CA MET A 90 29.22 -14.12 24.30
C MET A 90 27.78 -13.91 23.79
N SER A 91 26.76 -14.19 24.62
CA SER A 91 25.34 -14.11 24.23
C SER A 91 25.07 -14.93 22.97
N VAL A 92 25.58 -16.15 22.89
CA VAL A 92 25.30 -17.14 21.86
C VAL A 92 24.60 -18.35 22.48
N ASP A 93 23.73 -19.03 21.70
CA ASP A 93 22.98 -20.21 22.19
C ASP A 93 23.85 -21.47 22.12
N GLU A 94 24.73 -21.58 21.13
CA GLU A 94 25.51 -22.80 20.85
C GLU A 94 26.94 -22.43 20.41
N ILE A 95 27.93 -23.25 20.83
CA ILE A 95 29.31 -23.23 20.33
C ILE A 95 29.63 -24.64 19.85
N HIS A 96 30.15 -24.76 18.63
CA HIS A 96 30.63 -26.02 18.06
C HIS A 96 32.07 -25.85 17.59
N LEU A 97 32.90 -26.79 17.96
CA LEU A 97 34.32 -26.90 17.54
C LEU A 97 34.43 -28.02 16.53
N PHE A 98 34.93 -27.68 15.34
CA PHE A 98 35.12 -28.63 14.22
C PHE A 98 36.59 -28.88 14.01
N ASP A 99 36.90 -30.11 13.68
CA ASP A 99 38.23 -30.47 13.16
C ASP A 99 38.43 -30.01 11.70
N GLU A 100 39.62 -30.21 11.16
CA GLU A 100 39.95 -29.86 9.78
C GLU A 100 39.13 -30.63 8.73
N THR A 101 38.47 -31.73 9.10
CA THR A 101 37.59 -32.51 8.21
C THR A 101 36.13 -31.99 8.21
N GLY A 102 35.83 -30.99 9.03
CA GLY A 102 34.48 -30.45 9.18
C GLY A 102 33.56 -31.30 10.04
N ARG A 103 34.12 -32.05 11.00
CA ARG A 103 33.38 -32.83 12.00
C ARG A 103 33.38 -32.13 13.35
N ILE A 104 32.24 -32.07 14.01
CA ILE A 104 32.12 -31.55 15.38
C ILE A 104 32.79 -32.51 16.34
N THR A 105 33.87 -32.08 16.96
CA THR A 105 34.64 -32.84 17.93
C THR A 105 34.29 -32.46 19.37
N SER A 106 33.89 -31.19 19.57
CA SER A 106 33.56 -30.64 20.87
C SER A 106 32.58 -29.45 20.73
N GLY A 107 32.12 -28.90 21.86
CA GLY A 107 31.22 -27.76 21.86
C GLY A 107 30.37 -27.65 23.14
N SER A 108 29.56 -26.63 23.23
CA SER A 108 28.63 -26.41 24.36
C SER A 108 27.41 -27.35 24.37
N VAL A 109 27.16 -28.09 23.27
CA VAL A 109 26.01 -28.95 23.07
C VAL A 109 26.44 -30.37 22.65
N PRO A 110 26.64 -31.28 23.60
CA PRO A 110 27.21 -32.62 23.32
C PRO A 110 26.42 -33.48 22.34
N LYS A 111 25.11 -33.29 22.22
CA LYS A 111 24.25 -34.10 21.32
C LYS A 111 24.63 -33.96 19.83
N TYR A 112 25.40 -32.93 19.46
CA TYR A 112 25.83 -32.71 18.07
C TYR A 112 27.22 -33.26 17.79
N PHE A 113 27.94 -33.79 18.76
CA PHE A 113 29.24 -34.36 18.54
C PHE A 113 29.19 -35.47 17.49
N GLY A 114 30.15 -35.45 16.56
CA GLY A 114 30.21 -36.37 15.42
C GLY A 114 29.43 -35.92 14.19
N TYR A 115 28.59 -34.92 14.25
CA TYR A 115 28.00 -34.34 13.05
C TYR A 115 29.09 -33.67 12.22
N SER A 116 28.90 -33.65 10.89
CA SER A 116 29.82 -33.05 9.95
C SER A 116 29.10 -32.23 8.90
N PHE A 117 29.84 -31.54 8.05
CA PHE A 117 29.27 -30.79 6.93
C PHE A 117 28.52 -31.68 5.91
N ASP A 118 28.56 -33.01 6.05
CA ASP A 118 27.75 -33.96 5.26
C ASP A 118 26.45 -34.39 5.99
N SER A 119 26.23 -33.98 7.23
CA SER A 119 25.12 -34.46 8.05
C SER A 119 23.76 -33.88 7.68
N GLY A 120 23.69 -32.89 6.78
CA GLY A 120 22.44 -32.29 6.30
C GLY A 120 22.66 -31.06 5.44
N VAL A 121 21.56 -30.59 4.80
CA VAL A 121 21.61 -29.45 3.87
C VAL A 121 22.13 -28.20 4.56
N GLN A 122 21.64 -27.91 5.78
CA GLN A 122 22.04 -26.75 6.57
C GLN A 122 23.57 -26.79 6.83
N MET A 123 24.11 -27.93 7.26
CA MET A 123 25.54 -28.08 7.56
C MET A 123 26.42 -28.02 6.29
N SER A 124 25.88 -28.49 5.16
CA SER A 124 26.63 -28.48 3.89
C SER A 124 26.95 -27.09 3.34
N TYR A 125 26.24 -26.06 3.81
CA TYR A 125 26.51 -24.65 3.50
C TYR A 125 27.96 -24.27 3.84
N PHE A 126 28.55 -24.86 4.87
CA PHE A 126 29.90 -24.54 5.36
C PHE A 126 31.02 -25.34 4.68
N LYS A 127 30.75 -26.22 3.71
CA LYS A 127 31.75 -26.98 2.98
C LYS A 127 32.89 -26.14 2.36
N PRO A 128 32.66 -24.91 1.87
CA PRO A 128 33.75 -24.07 1.37
C PRO A 128 34.84 -23.79 2.39
N MET A 129 34.55 -23.84 3.69
CA MET A 129 35.51 -23.67 4.77
C MET A 129 36.65 -24.71 4.69
N LEU A 130 36.38 -25.93 4.18
CA LEU A 130 37.39 -27.01 4.04
C LEU A 130 38.45 -26.71 2.98
N THR A 131 38.15 -25.82 2.05
CA THR A 131 39.02 -25.50 0.91
C THR A 131 39.76 -24.19 1.08
N ASP A 132 39.23 -23.29 1.89
CA ASP A 132 39.79 -21.95 2.12
C ASP A 132 39.74 -21.57 3.59
N LYS A 133 40.93 -21.61 4.23
CA LYS A 133 41.10 -21.31 5.67
C LYS A 133 41.00 -19.79 5.97
N SER A 134 40.94 -18.93 4.97
CA SER A 134 40.77 -17.50 5.15
C SER A 134 39.30 -17.08 5.26
N LEU A 135 38.38 -17.98 4.91
CA LEU A 135 36.95 -17.72 4.91
C LEU A 135 36.42 -17.53 6.33
N THR A 136 35.47 -16.62 6.44
CA THR A 136 34.49 -16.55 7.51
C THR A 136 33.11 -16.57 6.89
N MET A 137 32.20 -17.38 7.41
CA MET A 137 30.88 -17.55 6.83
C MET A 137 29.78 -17.38 7.90
N CYS A 138 28.69 -16.76 7.52
CA CYS A 138 27.46 -16.75 8.30
C CYS A 138 26.29 -17.07 7.37
N GLN A 139 25.47 -18.05 7.75
CA GLN A 139 24.29 -18.41 6.96
C GLN A 139 23.08 -17.56 7.36
N ASP A 140 22.11 -17.50 6.48
CA ASP A 140 20.79 -16.94 6.78
C ASP A 140 20.03 -17.81 7.78
N VAL A 141 18.91 -17.28 8.30
CA VAL A 141 18.03 -18.04 9.18
C VAL A 141 17.63 -19.34 8.49
N THR A 142 18.05 -20.44 9.07
CA THR A 142 17.83 -21.77 8.49
C THR A 142 17.46 -22.76 9.61
N PRO A 143 16.51 -23.69 9.36
CA PRO A 143 16.24 -24.77 10.30
C PRO A 143 17.51 -25.59 10.55
N ASN A 144 17.89 -25.78 11.81
CA ASN A 144 19.04 -26.60 12.15
C ASN A 144 18.79 -28.09 11.80
N THR A 145 19.86 -28.82 11.45
CA THR A 145 19.78 -30.20 10.97
C THR A 145 19.14 -31.17 11.95
N SER A 146 19.26 -30.92 13.26
CA SER A 146 18.84 -31.89 14.28
C SER A 146 17.40 -31.68 14.76
N GLU A 147 16.99 -30.43 14.94
CA GLU A 147 15.73 -30.10 15.65
C GLU A 147 14.76 -29.26 14.81
N GLY A 148 15.19 -28.82 13.63
CA GLY A 148 14.39 -27.92 12.78
C GLY A 148 14.17 -26.52 13.38
N LYS A 149 14.94 -26.11 14.40
CA LYS A 149 14.86 -24.78 14.98
C LYS A 149 15.46 -23.73 14.06
N ALA A 150 14.81 -22.61 13.91
CA ALA A 150 15.33 -21.47 13.18
C ALA A 150 16.57 -20.91 13.89
N MET A 151 17.72 -21.01 13.25
CA MET A 151 19.03 -20.60 13.78
C MET A 151 19.82 -19.85 12.70
N MET A 152 20.75 -19.02 13.14
CA MET A 152 21.83 -18.49 12.31
C MET A 152 23.15 -19.01 12.87
N TYR A 153 24.04 -19.48 12.01
CA TYR A 153 25.36 -19.98 12.40
C TYR A 153 26.45 -19.19 11.71
N ALA A 154 27.41 -18.69 12.49
CA ALA A 154 28.62 -18.07 11.98
C ALA A 154 29.84 -18.93 12.32
N ILE A 155 30.76 -19.11 11.39
CA ILE A 155 31.94 -19.96 11.52
C ILE A 155 33.21 -19.22 11.08
N THR A 156 34.30 -19.49 11.77
CA THR A 156 35.65 -19.01 11.43
C THR A 156 36.69 -20.07 11.71
N TRP A 157 37.83 -20.03 11.02
CA TRP A 157 39.01 -20.78 11.42
C TRP A 157 39.66 -20.10 12.64
N ASN A 158 40.35 -20.91 13.46
CA ASN A 158 41.23 -20.39 14.48
C ASN A 158 42.54 -19.87 13.82
N GLU A 159 43.34 -19.13 14.58
CA GLU A 159 44.57 -18.51 14.05
C GLU A 159 45.57 -19.53 13.48
N ALA A 160 45.66 -20.71 14.10
CA ALA A 160 46.53 -21.79 13.63
C ALA A 160 45.99 -22.52 12.40
N GLY A 161 44.73 -22.36 12.03
CA GLY A 161 44.07 -23.07 10.94
C GLY A 161 43.91 -24.58 11.18
N THR A 162 43.83 -24.99 12.46
CA THR A 162 43.71 -26.41 12.88
C THR A 162 42.31 -26.77 13.34
N MET A 163 41.47 -25.78 13.59
CA MET A 163 40.10 -25.95 14.13
C MET A 163 39.20 -24.84 13.58
N MET A 164 37.94 -25.18 13.35
CA MET A 164 36.92 -24.19 13.06
C MET A 164 36.00 -24.00 14.28
N VAL A 165 35.69 -22.74 14.56
CA VAL A 165 34.78 -22.37 15.65
C VAL A 165 33.51 -21.81 15.06
N GLN A 166 32.39 -22.45 15.39
CA GLN A 166 31.05 -22.01 14.96
C GLN A 166 30.25 -21.59 16.19
N VAL A 167 29.55 -20.47 16.06
CA VAL A 167 28.55 -20.04 17.03
C VAL A 167 27.17 -20.10 16.40
N GLY A 168 26.18 -20.55 17.18
CA GLY A 168 24.78 -20.62 16.78
C GLY A 168 23.92 -19.71 17.65
N LEU A 169 23.02 -18.96 17.02
CA LEU A 169 22.10 -18.07 17.71
C LEU A 169 20.69 -18.20 17.15
N LYS A 170 19.70 -18.06 18.02
CA LYS A 170 18.32 -17.80 17.61
C LYS A 170 18.21 -16.32 17.27
N PRO A 171 17.86 -15.93 16.04
CA PRO A 171 17.77 -14.55 15.65
C PRO A 171 16.41 -13.95 16.10
N GLN A 172 16.14 -13.93 17.41
CA GLN A 172 14.84 -13.54 17.94
C GLN A 172 14.44 -12.14 17.50
N ARG A 173 15.38 -11.19 17.54
CA ARG A 173 15.13 -9.82 17.08
C ARG A 173 14.72 -9.76 15.62
N LEU A 174 15.41 -10.52 14.75
CA LEU A 174 15.08 -10.60 13.32
C LEU A 174 13.70 -11.24 13.12
N LEU A 175 13.41 -12.34 13.84
CA LEU A 175 12.11 -13.01 13.76
C LEU A 175 10.96 -12.10 14.22
N ASP A 176 11.18 -11.29 15.24
CA ASP A 176 10.20 -10.33 15.73
C ASP A 176 9.98 -9.17 14.75
N GLU A 177 11.04 -8.65 14.12
CA GLU A 177 10.94 -7.64 13.06
C GLU A 177 10.28 -8.18 11.79
N LEU A 178 10.62 -9.39 11.35
CA LEU A 178 9.95 -10.03 10.22
C LEU A 178 8.44 -10.14 10.43
N LYS A 179 8.01 -10.48 11.66
CA LYS A 179 6.57 -10.52 11.98
C LYS A 179 5.91 -9.15 11.96
N GLN A 180 6.60 -8.10 12.44
CA GLN A 180 6.05 -6.74 12.44
C GLN A 180 5.98 -6.14 11.03
N ASN A 181 6.96 -6.49 10.19
CA ASN A 181 7.04 -6.05 8.80
C ASN A 181 6.28 -6.97 7.84
N GLU A 182 5.55 -7.98 8.36
CA GLU A 182 4.72 -8.83 7.52
C GLU A 182 3.73 -7.97 6.73
N ILE A 183 3.68 -8.17 5.42
CA ILE A 183 2.86 -7.37 4.50
C ILE A 183 1.41 -7.29 4.96
N SER A 184 0.90 -8.41 5.51
CA SER A 184 -0.44 -8.50 6.09
C SER A 184 -0.67 -7.46 7.19
N THR A 185 0.27 -7.34 8.13
CA THR A 185 0.21 -6.40 9.26
C THR A 185 0.33 -4.96 8.77
N VAL A 186 1.31 -4.69 7.92
CA VAL A 186 1.58 -3.35 7.39
C VAL A 186 0.38 -2.80 6.61
N VAL A 187 -0.24 -3.62 5.76
CA VAL A 187 -1.35 -3.19 4.91
C VAL A 187 -2.65 -3.06 5.71
N SER A 188 -2.92 -3.98 6.65
CA SER A 188 -4.14 -3.92 7.49
C SER A 188 -4.20 -2.66 8.35
N ASP A 189 -3.05 -2.17 8.81
CA ASP A 189 -2.95 -0.97 9.66
C ASP A 189 -2.94 0.34 8.86
N MET A 190 -2.95 0.27 7.53
CA MET A 190 -2.97 1.48 6.71
C MET A 190 -4.31 2.21 6.78
N PRO A 191 -4.32 3.52 7.09
CA PRO A 191 -5.55 4.28 7.08
C PRO A 191 -6.09 4.44 5.65
N VAL A 192 -7.29 3.95 5.41
CA VAL A 192 -8.01 4.10 4.14
C VAL A 192 -9.31 4.87 4.34
N TYR A 193 -9.75 5.56 3.30
CA TYR A 193 -11.06 6.20 3.31
C TYR A 193 -12.18 5.15 3.15
N LYS A 194 -13.36 5.44 3.66
CA LYS A 194 -14.53 4.58 3.51
C LYS A 194 -14.77 4.24 2.04
N GLY A 195 -14.99 2.96 1.75
CA GLY A 195 -15.17 2.46 0.38
C GLY A 195 -13.88 2.33 -0.43
N MET A 196 -12.71 2.43 0.22
CA MET A 196 -11.42 2.12 -0.38
C MET A 196 -10.84 0.87 0.27
N GLU A 197 -10.17 0.05 -0.53
CA GLU A 197 -9.42 -1.12 -0.09
C GLU A 197 -8.08 -1.18 -0.81
N ILE A 198 -7.08 -1.68 -0.09
CA ILE A 198 -5.73 -1.90 -0.60
C ILE A 198 -5.50 -3.41 -0.64
N TYR A 199 -4.87 -3.87 -1.69
CA TYR A 199 -4.44 -5.25 -1.88
C TYR A 199 -2.99 -5.28 -2.32
N VAL A 200 -2.21 -6.13 -1.68
CA VAL A 200 -0.86 -6.50 -2.10
C VAL A 200 -0.85 -7.98 -2.37
N ALA A 201 -0.49 -8.37 -3.58
CA ALA A 201 -0.40 -9.76 -3.99
C ALA A 201 0.99 -10.05 -4.54
N ASP A 202 1.42 -11.27 -4.40
CA ASP A 202 2.63 -11.77 -5.03
C ASP A 202 2.51 -11.73 -6.57
N ALA A 203 3.53 -11.22 -7.24
CA ALA A 203 3.49 -10.95 -8.68
C ALA A 203 3.41 -12.22 -9.55
N ASP A 204 3.95 -13.33 -9.06
CA ASP A 204 4.02 -14.59 -9.81
C ASP A 204 2.76 -15.44 -9.60
N THR A 205 2.33 -15.57 -8.34
CA THR A 205 1.21 -16.46 -7.97
C THR A 205 -0.13 -15.75 -7.97
N GLY A 206 -0.15 -14.42 -7.82
CA GLY A 206 -1.36 -13.62 -7.63
C GLY A 206 -2.02 -13.82 -6.26
N LEU A 207 -1.35 -14.50 -5.31
CA LEU A 207 -1.88 -14.68 -3.95
C LEU A 207 -1.75 -13.41 -3.14
N ILE A 208 -2.83 -12.98 -2.50
CA ILE A 208 -2.88 -11.78 -1.66
C ILE A 208 -2.10 -12.06 -0.38
N SER A 209 -0.99 -11.35 -0.20
CA SER A 209 -0.15 -11.37 0.99
C SER A 209 -0.53 -10.31 2.02
N GLY A 210 -1.22 -9.23 1.58
CA GLY A 210 -1.74 -8.19 2.47
C GLY A 210 -2.97 -7.50 1.90
N ALA A 211 -3.90 -7.17 2.78
CA ALA A 211 -5.11 -6.43 2.42
C ALA A 211 -5.63 -5.65 3.64
N THR A 212 -6.32 -4.53 3.39
CA THR A 212 -7.05 -3.80 4.45
C THR A 212 -8.25 -4.58 4.97
N ASP A 213 -8.83 -5.47 4.14
CA ASP A 213 -9.77 -6.51 4.57
C ASP A 213 -9.01 -7.84 4.72
N CYS A 214 -8.68 -8.21 5.96
CA CYS A 214 -7.90 -9.41 6.25
C CYS A 214 -8.54 -10.71 5.74
N ASP A 215 -9.87 -10.75 5.54
CA ASP A 215 -10.58 -11.93 5.02
C ASP A 215 -10.21 -12.24 3.55
N LYS A 216 -9.52 -11.34 2.89
CA LYS A 216 -9.05 -11.50 1.51
C LYS A 216 -7.65 -12.10 1.40
N ILE A 217 -6.87 -12.09 2.49
CA ILE A 217 -5.49 -12.62 2.52
C ILE A 217 -5.51 -14.12 2.20
N GLY A 218 -4.55 -14.57 1.42
CA GLY A 218 -4.43 -15.96 0.93
C GLY A 218 -5.35 -16.31 -0.26
N LYS A 219 -6.23 -15.40 -0.69
CA LYS A 219 -7.03 -15.59 -1.91
C LYS A 219 -6.25 -15.10 -3.13
N ASN A 220 -6.59 -15.62 -4.30
CA ASN A 220 -6.02 -15.12 -5.54
C ASN A 220 -6.73 -13.80 -5.92
N ILE A 221 -5.95 -12.77 -6.24
CA ILE A 221 -6.43 -11.42 -6.56
C ILE A 221 -7.34 -11.41 -7.82
N ASN A 222 -7.11 -12.33 -8.75
CA ASN A 222 -7.98 -12.49 -9.93
C ASN A 222 -9.42 -12.91 -9.55
N ASN A 223 -9.58 -13.68 -8.46
CA ASN A 223 -10.90 -14.07 -7.97
C ASN A 223 -11.72 -12.88 -7.45
N LEU A 224 -11.05 -11.77 -7.15
CA LEU A 224 -11.70 -10.51 -6.79
C LEU A 224 -12.00 -9.63 -8.03
N GLY A 225 -11.71 -10.12 -9.24
CA GLY A 225 -11.89 -9.37 -10.48
C GLY A 225 -10.81 -8.34 -10.77
N ILE A 226 -9.70 -8.38 -10.04
CA ILE A 226 -8.54 -7.49 -10.26
C ILE A 226 -7.55 -8.23 -11.17
N PRO A 227 -7.24 -7.70 -12.37
CA PRO A 227 -6.39 -8.38 -13.33
C PRO A 227 -4.93 -8.40 -12.91
N THR A 228 -4.23 -9.51 -13.19
CA THR A 228 -2.80 -9.69 -12.97
C THR A 228 -1.97 -9.54 -14.23
N ASP A 229 -2.61 -9.48 -15.41
CA ASP A 229 -2.00 -9.34 -16.74
C ASP A 229 -1.51 -7.90 -17.03
N ILE A 230 -0.99 -7.23 -16.02
CA ILE A 230 -0.50 -5.87 -16.11
C ILE A 230 1.00 -5.92 -16.37
N LYS A 231 1.44 -5.11 -17.35
CA LYS A 231 2.88 -4.96 -17.60
C LYS A 231 3.55 -4.31 -16.40
N GLU A 232 4.71 -4.83 -16.06
CA GLU A 232 5.60 -4.21 -15.11
C GLU A 232 5.88 -2.76 -15.52
N SER A 233 5.64 -1.83 -14.62
CA SER A 233 5.80 -0.40 -14.90
C SER A 233 5.70 0.42 -13.62
N ASP A 234 6.53 1.46 -13.52
CA ASP A 234 6.43 2.48 -12.46
C ASP A 234 5.15 3.32 -12.56
N LYS A 235 4.49 3.31 -13.71
CA LYS A 235 3.24 4.06 -13.90
C LYS A 235 2.04 3.20 -13.61
N PRO A 236 1.16 3.62 -12.68
CA PRO A 236 -0.02 2.85 -12.34
C PRO A 236 -1.01 2.81 -13.50
N THR A 237 -1.66 1.67 -13.66
CA THR A 237 -2.73 1.43 -14.63
C THR A 237 -4.09 1.57 -13.94
N VAL A 238 -5.05 2.20 -14.61
CA VAL A 238 -6.43 2.34 -14.11
C VAL A 238 -7.33 1.35 -14.82
N ARG A 239 -8.14 0.61 -14.06
CA ARG A 239 -9.15 -0.34 -14.55
C ARG A 239 -10.46 -0.17 -13.80
N GLN A 240 -11.57 -0.46 -14.48
CA GLN A 240 -12.87 -0.67 -13.86
C GLN A 240 -12.99 -2.16 -13.55
N VAL A 241 -13.22 -2.49 -12.30
CA VAL A 241 -13.32 -3.88 -11.82
C VAL A 241 -14.58 -4.07 -11.00
N SER A 242 -15.01 -5.31 -10.81
CA SER A 242 -16.11 -5.64 -9.90
C SER A 242 -15.54 -6.46 -8.76
N VAL A 243 -15.41 -5.85 -7.58
CA VAL A 243 -14.93 -6.52 -6.37
C VAL A 243 -16.12 -6.89 -5.51
N SER A 244 -16.27 -8.18 -5.20
CA SER A 244 -17.39 -8.68 -4.37
C SER A 244 -18.79 -8.24 -4.84
N GLY A 245 -18.98 -8.05 -6.16
CA GLY A 245 -20.26 -7.60 -6.75
C GLY A 245 -20.44 -6.08 -6.81
N SER A 246 -19.55 -5.29 -6.18
CA SER A 246 -19.55 -3.84 -6.26
C SER A 246 -18.65 -3.34 -7.38
N GLY A 247 -19.16 -2.40 -8.19
CA GLY A 247 -18.36 -1.75 -9.22
C GLY A 247 -17.33 -0.81 -8.60
N CYS A 248 -16.04 -1.11 -8.81
CA CYS A 248 -14.92 -0.36 -8.25
C CYS A 248 -14.03 0.22 -9.35
N ARG A 249 -13.43 1.37 -9.07
CA ARG A 249 -12.28 1.86 -9.82
C ARG A 249 -11.02 1.34 -9.14
N CYS A 250 -10.14 0.73 -9.89
CA CYS A 250 -8.91 0.14 -9.40
C CYS A 250 -7.72 0.84 -10.04
N VAL A 251 -6.76 1.25 -9.21
CA VAL A 251 -5.45 1.76 -9.61
C VAL A 251 -4.44 0.70 -9.22
N ILE A 252 -3.70 0.17 -10.20
CA ILE A 252 -2.87 -1.02 -10.06
C ILE A 252 -1.47 -0.71 -10.56
N ARG A 253 -0.46 -1.16 -9.81
CA ARG A 253 0.94 -1.19 -10.20
C ARG A 253 1.48 -2.60 -10.00
N ARG A 254 2.29 -3.06 -10.94
CA ARG A 254 3.05 -4.29 -10.82
C ARG A 254 4.53 -3.97 -10.88
N ASP A 255 5.30 -4.51 -9.97
CA ASP A 255 6.76 -4.59 -10.00
C ASP A 255 7.20 -6.07 -10.03
N ASP A 256 8.49 -6.33 -9.85
CA ASP A 256 9.07 -7.68 -9.85
C ASP A 256 8.45 -8.61 -8.80
N LYS A 257 8.18 -8.09 -7.60
CA LYS A 257 7.77 -8.89 -6.44
C LYS A 257 6.27 -8.84 -6.18
N TYR A 258 5.65 -7.68 -6.40
CA TYR A 258 4.30 -7.41 -5.93
C TYR A 258 3.39 -6.82 -7.00
N ILE A 259 2.12 -7.13 -6.88
CA ILE A 259 1.02 -6.40 -7.49
C ILE A 259 0.32 -5.62 -6.39
N VAL A 260 0.40 -4.29 -6.45
CA VAL A 260 -0.29 -3.40 -5.52
C VAL A 260 -1.52 -2.83 -6.20
N ALA A 261 -2.68 -3.01 -5.61
CA ALA A 261 -3.95 -2.53 -6.13
C ALA A 261 -4.70 -1.72 -5.06
N VAL A 262 -5.17 -0.54 -5.44
CA VAL A 262 -6.04 0.30 -4.62
C VAL A 262 -7.39 0.42 -5.31
N THR A 263 -8.44 -0.07 -4.67
CA THR A 263 -9.80 0.00 -5.17
C THR A 263 -10.60 1.07 -4.45
N ILE A 264 -11.49 1.73 -5.17
CA ILE A 264 -12.47 2.66 -4.62
C ILE A 264 -13.86 2.33 -5.17
N GLU A 265 -14.80 2.14 -4.27
CA GLU A 265 -16.16 1.79 -4.62
C GLU A 265 -16.89 2.97 -5.28
N ARG A 266 -17.51 2.71 -6.44
CA ARG A 266 -18.20 3.75 -7.22
C ARG A 266 -19.39 4.37 -6.49
N SER A 267 -20.10 3.58 -5.71
CA SER A 267 -21.26 4.03 -4.93
C SER A 267 -20.90 5.18 -3.99
N PHE A 268 -19.70 5.14 -3.42
CA PHE A 268 -19.26 6.09 -2.40
C PHE A 268 -19.15 7.52 -2.94
N TYR A 269 -18.57 7.73 -4.13
CA TYR A 269 -18.45 9.09 -4.70
C TYR A 269 -19.65 9.49 -5.57
N MET A 270 -20.46 8.53 -6.06
CA MET A 270 -21.67 8.85 -6.81
C MET A 270 -22.78 9.43 -5.93
N THR A 271 -22.95 8.95 -4.70
CA THR A 271 -24.00 9.44 -3.79
C THR A 271 -23.85 10.95 -3.53
N SER A 272 -22.62 11.40 -3.28
CA SER A 272 -22.32 12.84 -3.09
C SER A 272 -22.67 13.67 -4.33
N SER A 273 -22.38 13.17 -5.53
CA SER A 273 -22.69 13.85 -6.79
C SER A 273 -24.20 13.96 -7.06
N VAL A 274 -24.96 12.89 -6.76
CA VAL A 274 -26.42 12.90 -6.93
C VAL A 274 -27.05 13.96 -6.03
N VAL A 275 -26.63 14.05 -4.77
CA VAL A 275 -27.11 15.08 -3.85
C VAL A 275 -26.78 16.49 -4.35
N ALA A 276 -25.57 16.73 -4.83
CA ALA A 276 -25.18 18.03 -5.37
C ALA A 276 -26.03 18.42 -6.59
N ILE A 277 -26.23 17.51 -7.54
CA ILE A 277 -27.08 17.75 -8.73
C ILE A 277 -28.52 18.06 -8.34
N LEU A 278 -29.08 17.36 -7.36
CA LEU A 278 -30.45 17.61 -6.87
C LEU A 278 -30.56 18.99 -6.24
N VAL A 279 -29.61 19.44 -5.42
CA VAL A 279 -29.60 20.76 -4.77
C VAL A 279 -29.55 21.88 -5.82
N VAL A 280 -28.63 21.77 -6.80
CA VAL A 280 -28.53 22.77 -7.88
C VAL A 280 -29.76 22.73 -8.77
N GLY A 281 -30.32 21.57 -9.07
CA GLY A 281 -31.57 21.44 -9.82
C GLY A 281 -32.73 22.17 -9.14
N ILE A 282 -32.92 21.97 -7.85
CA ILE A 282 -33.96 22.68 -7.05
C ILE A 282 -33.74 24.20 -7.11
N TYR A 283 -32.49 24.64 -6.91
CA TYR A 283 -32.15 26.05 -6.98
C TYR A 283 -32.48 26.66 -8.36
N LEU A 284 -32.11 26.00 -9.46
CA LEU A 284 -32.38 26.46 -10.82
C LEU A 284 -33.90 26.56 -11.10
N VAL A 285 -34.68 25.58 -10.62
CA VAL A 285 -36.13 25.61 -10.75
C VAL A 285 -36.72 26.79 -9.99
N LEU A 286 -36.33 27.02 -8.74
CA LEU A 286 -36.82 28.15 -7.91
C LEU A 286 -36.43 29.50 -8.55
N ALA A 287 -35.19 29.64 -9.02
CA ALA A 287 -34.72 30.84 -9.71
C ALA A 287 -35.53 31.13 -11.00
N SER A 288 -35.81 30.07 -11.77
CA SER A 288 -36.63 30.18 -13.00
C SER A 288 -38.07 30.61 -12.69
N CYS A 289 -38.70 30.04 -11.65
CA CYS A 289 -40.05 30.45 -11.20
C CYS A 289 -40.06 31.88 -10.75
N CYS A 290 -39.08 32.34 -9.98
CA CYS A 290 -38.94 33.70 -9.53
C CYS A 290 -38.80 34.69 -10.71
N MET A 291 -37.92 34.37 -11.68
CA MET A 291 -37.75 35.17 -12.91
C MET A 291 -39.03 35.24 -13.72
N MET A 292 -39.76 34.15 -13.91
CA MET A 292 -41.04 34.15 -14.61
C MET A 292 -42.09 35.02 -13.89
N HIS A 293 -42.14 34.96 -12.56
CA HIS A 293 -43.03 35.78 -11.77
C HIS A 293 -42.72 37.28 -11.94
N LEU A 294 -41.45 37.68 -11.82
CA LEU A 294 -41.01 39.06 -12.01
C LEU A 294 -41.28 39.54 -13.45
N PHE A 295 -40.99 38.73 -14.44
CA PHE A 295 -41.27 39.05 -15.83
C PHE A 295 -42.77 39.25 -16.08
N SER A 296 -43.62 38.37 -15.55
CA SER A 296 -45.08 38.47 -15.64
C SER A 296 -45.59 39.78 -15.00
N LYS A 297 -45.02 40.14 -13.83
CA LYS A 297 -45.38 41.42 -13.17
C LYS A 297 -44.99 42.63 -14.02
N VAL A 298 -43.79 42.69 -14.54
CA VAL A 298 -43.30 43.79 -15.41
C VAL A 298 -44.14 43.88 -16.69
N MET A 299 -44.48 42.76 -17.32
CA MET A 299 -45.32 42.74 -18.52
C MET A 299 -46.74 43.20 -18.22
N LYS A 300 -47.32 42.84 -17.08
CA LYS A 300 -48.63 43.31 -16.64
C LYS A 300 -48.64 44.81 -16.40
N GLU A 301 -47.64 45.35 -15.69
CA GLU A 301 -47.46 46.78 -15.47
C GLU A 301 -47.29 47.54 -16.80
N LYS A 302 -46.52 47.02 -17.74
CA LYS A 302 -46.36 47.62 -19.08
C LYS A 302 -47.68 47.66 -19.84
N TYR A 303 -48.41 46.54 -19.83
CA TYR A 303 -49.71 46.42 -20.50
C TYR A 303 -50.74 47.38 -19.90
N GLU A 304 -50.85 47.51 -18.58
CA GLU A 304 -51.70 48.46 -17.90
C GLU A 304 -51.35 49.92 -18.24
N LYS A 305 -50.06 50.22 -18.30
CA LYS A 305 -49.58 51.56 -18.70
C LYS A 305 -49.92 51.89 -20.17
N GLU A 306 -49.72 50.94 -21.08
CA GLU A 306 -50.10 51.11 -22.47
C GLU A 306 -51.62 51.26 -22.64
N LYS A 307 -52.43 50.52 -21.90
CA LYS A 307 -53.90 50.66 -21.89
C LYS A 307 -54.30 51.98 -21.35
N LEU A 308 -53.74 52.49 -20.24
CA LEU A 308 -53.99 53.78 -19.71
C LEU A 308 -53.66 54.93 -20.67
N LEU A 309 -52.49 54.80 -21.35
CA LEU A 309 -52.09 55.76 -22.42
C LEU A 309 -53.07 55.76 -23.60
N TYR A 310 -53.54 54.58 -24.02
CA TYR A 310 -54.52 54.46 -25.08
C TYR A 310 -55.82 55.07 -24.67
N THR A 311 -56.37 54.78 -23.51
CA THR A 311 -57.63 55.31 -22.98
C THR A 311 -57.51 56.82 -22.74
N SER A 312 -56.36 57.33 -22.31
CA SER A 312 -56.14 58.78 -22.12
C SER A 312 -56.03 59.55 -23.41
N ASN A 313 -55.65 58.96 -24.50
CA ASN A 313 -55.39 59.62 -25.78
C ASN A 313 -56.42 59.34 -26.86
N THR A 314 -57.40 58.46 -26.63
CA THR A 314 -58.46 58.12 -27.57
C THR A 314 -59.86 58.49 -27.06
N ASP A 315 -60.72 58.84 -27.95
CA ASP A 315 -62.15 59.05 -27.67
C ASP A 315 -62.91 57.71 -27.67
N GLU A 316 -63.62 57.38 -26.62
CA GLU A 316 -64.29 56.09 -26.44
C GLU A 316 -65.36 55.75 -27.48
N LEU A 317 -65.97 56.78 -28.12
CA LEU A 317 -67.06 56.59 -29.08
C LEU A 317 -66.55 56.43 -30.50
N THR A 318 -65.49 57.15 -30.87
CA THR A 318 -65.01 57.24 -32.27
C THR A 318 -63.72 56.44 -32.46
N GLY A 319 -63.01 56.08 -31.38
CA GLY A 319 -61.68 55.40 -31.50
C GLY A 319 -60.56 56.27 -32.06
N CYS A 320 -60.84 57.57 -32.34
CA CYS A 320 -59.85 58.54 -32.85
C CYS A 320 -59.12 59.22 -31.69
N LEU A 321 -57.99 59.92 -31.99
CA LEU A 321 -57.29 60.72 -30.99
C LEU A 321 -58.19 61.73 -30.42
N ASN A 322 -58.26 61.85 -29.09
CA ASN A 322 -59.03 62.89 -28.42
C ASN A 322 -58.36 64.26 -28.52
N ARG A 323 -59.09 65.35 -28.18
CA ARG A 323 -58.60 66.72 -28.32
C ARG A 323 -57.23 66.93 -27.64
N HIS A 324 -57.02 66.34 -26.47
CA HIS A 324 -55.77 66.47 -25.71
C HIS A 324 -54.56 65.84 -26.41
N ALA A 325 -54.71 64.66 -26.94
CA ALA A 325 -53.64 63.98 -27.68
C ALA A 325 -53.34 64.71 -29.00
N TYR A 326 -54.36 65.21 -29.71
CA TYR A 326 -54.19 66.02 -30.93
C TYR A 326 -53.42 67.31 -30.67
N GLU A 327 -53.81 68.10 -29.61
CA GLU A 327 -53.06 69.32 -29.25
C GLU A 327 -51.62 69.08 -28.79
N THR A 328 -51.32 67.91 -28.19
CA THR A 328 -49.94 67.52 -27.76
C THR A 328 -49.07 67.12 -28.93
N ASP A 329 -49.62 66.50 -29.98
CA ASP A 329 -48.89 66.03 -31.15
C ASP A 329 -48.58 67.16 -32.14
N ILE A 330 -49.45 68.21 -32.24
CA ILE A 330 -49.22 69.39 -33.08
C ILE A 330 -48.14 70.33 -32.47
N ASN A 331 -47.93 70.29 -31.15
CA ASN A 331 -46.93 71.13 -30.47
C ASN A 331 -45.56 70.53 -30.32
N LYS A 332 -45.25 69.30 -30.90
CA LYS A 332 -43.95 68.72 -31.05
C LYS A 332 -43.37 68.99 -32.39
#